data_f2e5eeb46f2fcdd3bf0ddc4bf767cd02
#
_entry.id   f2e5eeb46f2fcdd3bf0ddc4bf767cd02
#
_cell.length_a   1.000
_cell.length_b   1.000
_cell.length_c   1.000
_cell.angle_alpha   90.00
_cell.angle_beta   90.00
_cell.angle_gamma   90.00
#
_symmetry.space_group_name_H-M   'P 1'
#
loop_
_entity.id
_entity.type
_entity.pdbx_description
1 polymer ?
#
loop_
_entity_poly.entity_id
_entity_poly.type
_entity_poly.pdbx_seq_one_letter_code
_entity_poly.pdbx_strand_id
1 'polypeptide(L)'
;MGEQAPKSILRRLRAAGYEAWYVGGCVRDTLLGRPVHDWDITTSALPEEVTALFAKTIPTGIRHGTVTVLEDGAKAEVTTYRADGQYLDGRHPAAVTFVRSLPEDLARRDFTVNAMAMDEDGTLVDLYGGQADLAAKLLRCVGDPTRRFEEDALRMLRAVRFAAQLGFTIESETAAAIVRCAPLAERLSAERVSEELQKTLLSPRSELVGQMAAWGLLRPYGLLEARPLSWIAALPAEPTVRFAALKQVYPEADLSALRLPRRIIQDAAAVSAVERPRDRLAWKRLIAALGKERGRLAGMLFGEADQVEEILASGECLSLKELAVTGADFPERSGAAVGAHLQALLEHVLEHPEDNRREILLTLAAP
;
A
#
# COMPACT_ATOMS: atom_id res chain seq x y z
N MET A 1 -19.71 -0.20 -4.65
CA MET A 1 -20.12 -0.05 -6.06
C MET A 1 -19.02 0.75 -6.75
N GLY A 2 -18.49 0.26 -7.90
CA GLY A 2 -17.50 1.01 -8.66
C GLY A 2 -18.09 2.27 -9.29
N GLU A 3 -17.24 3.23 -9.64
CA GLU A 3 -17.69 4.44 -10.35
C GLU A 3 -18.23 4.07 -11.75
N GLN A 4 -19.30 4.75 -12.14
CA GLN A 4 -19.88 4.54 -13.47
C GLN A 4 -18.92 5.04 -14.56
N ALA A 5 -18.81 4.31 -15.67
CA ALA A 5 -17.95 4.67 -16.78
C ALA A 5 -18.23 6.09 -17.29
N PRO A 6 -17.22 6.96 -17.44
CA PRO A 6 -17.39 8.37 -17.85
C PRO A 6 -17.61 8.50 -19.37
N LYS A 7 -18.74 7.95 -19.85
CA LYS A 7 -19.09 7.91 -21.28
C LYS A 7 -19.23 9.30 -21.90
N SER A 8 -19.68 10.30 -21.12
CA SER A 8 -19.79 11.69 -21.59
C SER A 8 -18.44 12.26 -21.99
N ILE A 9 -17.41 12.00 -21.18
CA ILE A 9 -16.05 12.47 -21.47
C ILE A 9 -15.52 11.85 -22.77
N LEU A 10 -15.67 10.54 -22.94
CA LEU A 10 -15.21 9.84 -24.14
C LEU A 10 -15.93 10.36 -25.40
N ARG A 11 -17.27 10.45 -25.34
CA ARG A 11 -18.10 10.96 -26.45
C ARG A 11 -17.77 12.38 -26.84
N ARG A 12 -17.50 13.25 -25.86
CA ARG A 12 -17.17 14.65 -26.12
C ARG A 12 -15.83 14.81 -26.83
N LEU A 13 -14.82 14.02 -26.43
CA LEU A 13 -13.53 13.97 -27.13
C LEU A 13 -13.72 13.53 -28.59
N ARG A 14 -14.49 12.46 -28.81
CA ARG A 14 -14.78 11.93 -30.16
C ARG A 14 -15.60 12.89 -31.01
N ALA A 15 -16.60 13.54 -30.43
CA ALA A 15 -17.41 14.55 -31.11
C ALA A 15 -16.59 15.78 -31.54
N ALA A 16 -15.49 16.08 -30.84
CA ALA A 16 -14.52 17.10 -31.21
C ALA A 16 -13.48 16.65 -32.24
N GLY A 17 -13.58 15.39 -32.74
CA GLY A 17 -12.72 14.84 -33.79
C GLY A 17 -11.47 14.14 -33.29
N TYR A 18 -11.33 13.92 -31.97
CA TYR A 18 -10.20 13.22 -31.39
C TYR A 18 -10.49 11.71 -31.21
N GLU A 19 -9.47 10.89 -31.35
CA GLU A 19 -9.54 9.50 -30.87
C GLU A 19 -9.54 9.53 -29.35
N ALA A 20 -10.35 8.64 -28.73
CA ALA A 20 -10.38 8.49 -27.28
C ALA A 20 -10.82 7.06 -26.90
N TRP A 21 -10.16 6.48 -25.88
CA TRP A 21 -10.37 5.11 -25.44
C TRP A 21 -10.16 5.01 -23.93
N TYR A 22 -10.95 4.18 -23.27
CA TYR A 22 -10.59 3.68 -21.93
C TYR A 22 -9.37 2.79 -22.04
N VAL A 23 -8.46 2.84 -21.06
CA VAL A 23 -7.20 2.08 -21.12
C VAL A 23 -6.72 1.65 -19.72
N GLY A 24 -5.82 0.70 -19.69
CA GLY A 24 -5.13 0.36 -18.44
C GLY A 24 -5.96 -0.46 -17.46
N GLY A 25 -5.88 -0.08 -16.19
CA GLY A 25 -6.53 -0.79 -15.09
C GLY A 25 -8.05 -0.88 -15.20
N CYS A 26 -8.72 0.17 -15.67
CA CYS A 26 -10.17 0.20 -15.78
C CYS A 26 -10.68 -0.81 -16.85
N VAL A 27 -9.98 -0.98 -17.97
CA VAL A 27 -10.32 -1.97 -19.00
C VAL A 27 -10.12 -3.37 -18.45
N ARG A 28 -8.97 -3.66 -17.85
CA ARG A 28 -8.68 -4.94 -17.21
C ARG A 28 -9.74 -5.31 -16.17
N ASP A 29 -10.05 -4.39 -15.25
CA ASP A 29 -10.97 -4.67 -14.16
C ASP A 29 -12.41 -4.81 -14.64
N THR A 30 -12.81 -4.07 -15.69
CA THR A 30 -14.11 -4.28 -16.40
C THR A 30 -14.19 -5.70 -16.97
N LEU A 31 -13.16 -6.15 -17.68
CA LEU A 31 -13.12 -7.51 -18.28
C LEU A 31 -13.10 -8.62 -17.23
N LEU A 32 -12.54 -8.35 -16.04
CA LEU A 32 -12.54 -9.27 -14.90
C LEU A 32 -13.84 -9.21 -14.06
N GLY A 33 -14.79 -8.33 -14.39
CA GLY A 33 -15.99 -8.10 -13.60
C GLY A 33 -15.73 -7.52 -12.21
N ARG A 34 -14.61 -6.81 -12.05
CA ARG A 34 -14.21 -6.16 -10.79
C ARG A 34 -14.71 -4.72 -10.74
N PRO A 35 -14.97 -4.15 -9.56
CA PRO A 35 -15.28 -2.73 -9.43
C PRO A 35 -14.14 -1.86 -9.98
N VAL A 36 -14.49 -0.89 -10.81
CA VAL A 36 -13.56 0.13 -11.31
C VAL A 36 -13.68 1.36 -10.41
N HIS A 37 -12.56 1.86 -9.91
CA HIS A 37 -12.50 3.03 -9.03
C HIS A 37 -11.93 4.26 -9.75
N ASP A 38 -10.96 4.05 -10.62
CA ASP A 38 -10.31 5.12 -11.39
C ASP A 38 -10.44 4.82 -12.88
N TRP A 39 -10.89 5.81 -13.64
CA TRP A 39 -11.05 5.72 -15.08
C TRP A 39 -9.93 6.46 -15.79
N ASP A 40 -9.16 5.72 -16.58
CA ASP A 40 -8.11 6.24 -17.44
C ASP A 40 -8.60 6.30 -18.88
N ILE A 41 -8.50 7.46 -19.50
CA ILE A 41 -8.78 7.68 -20.93
C ILE A 41 -7.48 8.08 -21.61
N THR A 42 -7.18 7.47 -22.75
CA THR A 42 -6.11 7.92 -23.62
C THR A 42 -6.70 8.54 -24.89
N THR A 43 -6.07 9.60 -25.42
CA THR A 43 -6.63 10.38 -26.52
C THR A 43 -5.56 10.94 -27.45
N SER A 44 -5.93 11.22 -28.71
CA SER A 44 -5.08 11.98 -29.65
C SER A 44 -5.07 13.50 -29.38
N ALA A 45 -5.99 14.01 -28.52
CA ALA A 45 -6.03 15.41 -28.11
C ALA A 45 -4.82 15.77 -27.25
N LEU A 46 -4.23 16.95 -27.48
CA LEU A 46 -3.18 17.52 -26.64
C LEU A 46 -3.77 18.02 -25.30
N PRO A 47 -2.98 18.16 -24.23
CA PRO A 47 -3.48 18.61 -22.93
C PRO A 47 -4.22 19.96 -22.99
N GLU A 48 -3.77 20.89 -23.81
CA GLU A 48 -4.39 22.21 -24.04
C GLU A 48 -5.76 22.06 -24.72
N GLU A 49 -5.87 21.13 -25.67
CA GLU A 49 -7.11 20.84 -26.39
C GLU A 49 -8.13 20.18 -25.44
N VAL A 50 -7.68 19.24 -24.58
CA VAL A 50 -8.51 18.66 -23.53
C VAL A 50 -9.00 19.75 -22.57
N THR A 51 -8.10 20.63 -22.11
CA THR A 51 -8.45 21.71 -21.18
C THR A 51 -9.45 22.70 -21.80
N ALA A 52 -9.33 22.99 -23.10
CA ALA A 52 -10.26 23.87 -23.81
C ALA A 52 -11.64 23.24 -24.03
N LEU A 53 -11.71 21.91 -24.13
CA LEU A 53 -12.94 21.17 -24.43
C LEU A 53 -13.84 21.00 -23.20
N PHE A 54 -13.29 20.95 -21.99
CA PHE A 54 -14.02 20.67 -20.76
C PHE A 54 -14.03 21.86 -19.80
N ALA A 55 -15.20 22.16 -19.21
CA ALA A 55 -15.37 23.29 -18.30
C ALA A 55 -14.64 23.14 -16.96
N LYS A 56 -14.43 21.88 -16.51
CA LYS A 56 -13.77 21.58 -15.22
C LYS A 56 -12.63 20.59 -15.45
N THR A 57 -11.41 21.09 -15.34
CA THR A 57 -10.19 20.30 -15.47
C THR A 57 -9.23 20.59 -14.32
N ILE A 58 -8.42 19.61 -13.95
CA ILE A 58 -7.35 19.74 -12.96
C ILE A 58 -6.03 19.32 -13.63
N PRO A 59 -5.00 20.15 -13.62
CA PRO A 59 -3.72 19.88 -14.27
C PRO A 59 -2.84 18.92 -13.44
N THR A 60 -3.28 17.67 -13.28
CA THR A 60 -2.64 16.68 -12.40
C THR A 60 -1.28 16.18 -12.90
N GLY A 61 -1.01 16.31 -14.20
CA GLY A 61 0.23 15.82 -14.81
C GLY A 61 0.49 16.36 -16.21
N ILE A 62 0.25 17.65 -16.47
CA ILE A 62 0.38 18.29 -17.81
C ILE A 62 1.73 18.00 -18.46
N ARG A 63 2.83 18.03 -17.69
CA ARG A 63 4.18 17.71 -18.21
C ARG A 63 4.30 16.29 -18.77
N HIS A 64 3.40 15.40 -18.35
CA HIS A 64 3.32 14.02 -18.81
C HIS A 64 2.10 13.76 -19.69
N GLY A 65 1.39 14.81 -20.09
CA GLY A 65 0.24 14.73 -20.98
C GLY A 65 -1.08 14.38 -20.29
N THR A 66 -1.16 14.42 -18.94
CA THR A 66 -2.37 14.01 -18.19
C THR A 66 -3.11 15.20 -17.62
N VAL A 67 -4.43 15.22 -17.84
CA VAL A 67 -5.39 16.19 -17.29
C VAL A 67 -6.53 15.41 -16.65
N THR A 68 -6.87 15.70 -15.39
CA THR A 68 -8.08 15.17 -14.79
C THR A 68 -9.28 15.98 -15.25
N VAL A 69 -10.27 15.30 -15.81
CA VAL A 69 -11.54 15.89 -16.28
C VAL A 69 -12.66 15.53 -15.32
N LEU A 70 -13.50 16.51 -15.03
CA LEU A 70 -14.73 16.36 -14.21
C LEU A 70 -15.91 16.79 -15.07
N GLU A 71 -16.80 15.86 -15.41
CA GLU A 71 -17.99 16.10 -16.22
C GLU A 71 -19.15 15.22 -15.77
N ASP A 72 -20.36 15.80 -15.63
CA ASP A 72 -21.60 15.10 -15.25
C ASP A 72 -21.49 14.23 -13.98
N GLY A 73 -20.69 14.70 -13.02
CA GLY A 73 -20.45 13.97 -11.77
C GLY A 73 -19.44 12.82 -11.89
N ALA A 74 -18.94 12.54 -13.10
CA ALA A 74 -17.88 11.57 -13.34
C ALA A 74 -16.50 12.24 -13.36
N LYS A 75 -15.47 11.44 -13.02
CA LYS A 75 -14.06 11.82 -13.03
C LYS A 75 -13.27 10.86 -13.92
N ALA A 76 -12.37 11.36 -14.74
CA ALA A 76 -11.41 10.55 -15.46
C ALA A 76 -10.06 11.24 -15.57
N GLU A 77 -8.98 10.45 -15.60
CA GLU A 77 -7.66 10.91 -16.03
C GLU A 77 -7.55 10.76 -17.55
N VAL A 78 -7.43 11.90 -18.24
CA VAL A 78 -7.32 11.96 -19.69
C VAL A 78 -5.86 12.21 -20.05
N THR A 79 -5.23 11.25 -20.72
CA THR A 79 -3.81 11.30 -21.08
C THR A 79 -3.67 11.34 -22.61
N THR A 80 -2.93 12.31 -23.12
CA THR A 80 -2.55 12.36 -24.54
C THR A 80 -1.70 11.16 -24.92
N TYR A 81 -1.94 10.58 -26.11
CA TYR A 81 -1.09 9.52 -26.66
C TYR A 81 0.39 9.96 -26.63
N ARG A 82 1.23 9.10 -26.13
CA ARG A 82 2.66 9.42 -26.02
C ARG A 82 3.53 8.22 -26.31
N ALA A 83 4.69 8.47 -26.89
CA ALA A 83 5.82 7.55 -26.88
C ALA A 83 6.80 8.02 -25.81
N ASP A 84 7.32 7.07 -25.06
CA ASP A 84 8.35 7.37 -24.08
C ASP A 84 9.68 7.52 -24.83
N GLY A 85 10.34 8.67 -24.66
CA GLY A 85 11.69 8.93 -25.17
C GLY A 85 12.76 8.13 -24.41
N GLN A 86 14.04 8.36 -24.70
CA GLN A 86 15.11 7.74 -23.94
C GLN A 86 15.03 8.10 -22.45
N TYR A 87 15.08 7.11 -21.59
CA TYR A 87 15.13 7.29 -20.14
C TYR A 87 16.57 7.55 -19.71
N LEU A 88 16.88 8.79 -19.28
CA LEU A 88 18.22 9.16 -18.83
C LEU A 88 18.49 8.79 -17.37
N ASP A 89 17.44 8.69 -16.56
CA ASP A 89 17.51 8.43 -15.10
C ASP A 89 16.78 7.16 -14.67
N GLY A 90 16.32 6.33 -15.64
CA GLY A 90 15.54 5.12 -15.35
C GLY A 90 14.16 5.39 -14.74
N ARG A 91 13.64 6.64 -14.82
CA ARG A 91 12.34 7.04 -14.28
C ARG A 91 11.52 7.89 -15.22
N HIS A 92 12.13 8.93 -15.77
CA HIS A 92 11.45 9.89 -16.63
C HIS A 92 12.05 9.80 -18.01
N PRO A 93 11.24 9.70 -19.06
CA PRO A 93 11.75 9.95 -20.39
C PRO A 93 12.31 11.38 -20.43
N ALA A 94 13.49 11.54 -21.04
CA ALA A 94 14.14 12.83 -21.21
C ALA A 94 13.22 13.87 -21.89
N ALA A 95 12.28 13.38 -22.70
CA ALA A 95 11.18 14.12 -23.28
C ALA A 95 10.00 13.19 -23.49
N VAL A 96 8.79 13.64 -23.17
CA VAL A 96 7.55 12.99 -23.60
C VAL A 96 7.27 13.48 -25.02
N THR A 97 7.26 12.56 -25.96
CA THR A 97 6.84 12.89 -27.34
C THR A 97 5.38 12.50 -27.49
N PHE A 98 4.53 13.50 -27.73
CA PHE A 98 3.14 13.22 -28.05
C PHE A 98 3.05 12.58 -29.43
N VAL A 99 2.35 11.46 -29.50
CA VAL A 99 2.10 10.73 -30.75
C VAL A 99 0.61 10.76 -31.07
N ARG A 100 0.25 10.40 -32.32
CA ARG A 100 -1.14 10.36 -32.73
C ARG A 100 -1.64 8.92 -32.98
N SER A 101 -0.95 7.95 -32.40
CA SER A 101 -1.17 6.53 -32.69
C SER A 101 -1.48 5.77 -31.39
N LEU A 102 -2.69 5.23 -31.29
CA LEU A 102 -3.07 4.34 -30.18
C LEU A 102 -2.12 3.13 -30.03
N PRO A 103 -1.70 2.44 -31.12
CA PRO A 103 -0.72 1.35 -31.01
C PRO A 103 0.57 1.74 -30.31
N GLU A 104 1.11 2.94 -30.55
CA GLU A 104 2.33 3.42 -29.89
C GLU A 104 2.10 3.70 -28.40
N ASP A 105 0.94 4.23 -28.01
CA ASP A 105 0.60 4.43 -26.60
C ASP A 105 0.43 3.09 -25.86
N LEU A 106 -0.16 2.10 -26.51
CA LEU A 106 -0.29 0.75 -25.94
C LEU A 106 1.06 0.03 -25.84
N ALA A 107 1.96 0.23 -26.81
CA ALA A 107 3.27 -0.40 -26.88
C ALA A 107 4.20 -0.04 -25.70
N ARG A 108 4.09 1.16 -25.15
CA ARG A 108 4.92 1.62 -24.03
C ARG A 108 4.43 1.15 -22.65
N ARG A 109 3.26 0.51 -22.56
CA ARG A 109 2.68 0.06 -21.29
C ARG A 109 3.47 -1.08 -20.69
N ASP A 110 3.25 -1.32 -19.40
CA ASP A 110 4.01 -2.30 -18.61
C ASP A 110 3.64 -3.75 -18.96
N PHE A 111 2.36 -4.09 -18.89
CA PHE A 111 1.88 -5.47 -19.03
C PHE A 111 0.75 -5.58 -20.06
N THR A 112 0.67 -6.71 -20.73
CA THR A 112 -0.35 -7.00 -21.77
C THR A 112 -1.76 -6.78 -21.25
N VAL A 113 -2.05 -7.21 -20.03
CA VAL A 113 -3.35 -7.07 -19.36
C VAL A 113 -3.73 -5.59 -19.07
N ASN A 114 -2.78 -4.68 -19.13
CA ASN A 114 -2.98 -3.22 -18.98
C ASN A 114 -2.80 -2.48 -20.32
N ALA A 115 -2.49 -3.20 -21.40
CA ALA A 115 -2.23 -2.65 -22.74
C ALA A 115 -3.37 -2.92 -23.71
N MET A 116 -4.59 -2.87 -23.20
CA MET A 116 -5.83 -2.95 -23.97
C MET A 116 -6.55 -1.61 -23.94
N ALA A 117 -7.28 -1.31 -25.00
CA ALA A 117 -8.14 -0.14 -25.09
C ALA A 117 -9.59 -0.57 -25.36
N MET A 118 -10.56 0.16 -24.79
CA MET A 118 -11.98 -0.14 -24.93
C MET A 118 -12.78 1.15 -25.18
N ASP A 119 -13.78 1.08 -26.02
CA ASP A 119 -14.69 2.21 -26.24
C ASP A 119 -15.92 2.17 -25.32
N GLU A 120 -16.81 3.16 -25.46
CA GLU A 120 -18.04 3.27 -24.66
C GLU A 120 -19.08 2.19 -24.93
N ASP A 121 -18.95 1.45 -26.04
CA ASP A 121 -19.84 0.36 -26.45
C ASP A 121 -19.26 -1.01 -26.11
N GLY A 122 -18.02 -1.04 -25.54
CA GLY A 122 -17.33 -2.25 -25.16
C GLY A 122 -16.49 -2.88 -26.28
N THR A 123 -16.30 -2.19 -27.41
CA THR A 123 -15.41 -2.65 -28.48
C THR A 123 -13.97 -2.60 -27.97
N LEU A 124 -13.26 -3.72 -28.06
CA LEU A 124 -11.93 -3.88 -27.50
C LEU A 124 -10.84 -3.87 -28.59
N VAL A 125 -9.78 -3.11 -28.33
CA VAL A 125 -8.53 -3.14 -29.09
C VAL A 125 -7.47 -3.83 -28.24
N ASP A 126 -7.03 -5.01 -28.67
CA ASP A 126 -6.04 -5.83 -27.98
C ASP A 126 -4.93 -6.23 -28.96
N LEU A 127 -3.84 -5.47 -28.96
CA LEU A 127 -2.72 -5.68 -29.88
C LEU A 127 -1.63 -6.62 -29.33
N TYR A 128 -1.68 -6.89 -28.01
CA TYR A 128 -0.62 -7.61 -27.30
C TYR A 128 -1.10 -8.89 -26.61
N GLY A 129 -2.34 -9.34 -26.88
CA GLY A 129 -2.90 -10.58 -26.33
C GLY A 129 -3.29 -10.49 -24.86
N GLY A 130 -3.65 -9.29 -24.38
CA GLY A 130 -4.05 -9.06 -22.99
C GLY A 130 -5.26 -9.88 -22.57
N GLN A 131 -6.26 -10.10 -23.45
CA GLN A 131 -7.40 -10.96 -23.16
C GLN A 131 -7.00 -12.42 -22.91
N ALA A 132 -6.10 -12.96 -23.74
CA ALA A 132 -5.60 -14.32 -23.57
C ALA A 132 -4.83 -14.46 -22.23
N ASP A 133 -3.99 -13.48 -21.90
CA ASP A 133 -3.26 -13.46 -20.64
C ASP A 133 -4.19 -13.28 -19.44
N LEU A 134 -5.27 -12.48 -19.54
CA LEU A 134 -6.31 -12.39 -18.51
C LEU A 134 -7.00 -13.74 -18.27
N ALA A 135 -7.39 -14.43 -19.34
CA ALA A 135 -8.02 -15.75 -19.26
C ALA A 135 -7.09 -16.80 -18.65
N ALA A 136 -5.79 -16.73 -18.98
CA ALA A 136 -4.74 -17.59 -18.43
C ALA A 136 -4.29 -17.19 -17.02
N LYS A 137 -4.76 -16.05 -16.48
CA LYS A 137 -4.27 -15.44 -15.22
C LYS A 137 -2.76 -15.25 -15.25
N LEU A 138 -2.24 -14.76 -16.36
CA LEU A 138 -0.83 -14.58 -16.62
C LEU A 138 -0.47 -13.09 -16.66
N LEU A 139 0.64 -12.71 -16.03
CA LEU A 139 1.19 -11.37 -16.08
C LEU A 139 2.44 -11.39 -16.96
N ARG A 140 2.35 -10.78 -18.12
CA ARG A 140 3.38 -10.71 -19.17
C ARG A 140 3.70 -9.27 -19.50
N CYS A 141 4.98 -8.92 -19.66
CA CYS A 141 5.39 -7.63 -20.18
C CYS A 141 4.94 -7.43 -21.64
N VAL A 142 4.68 -6.18 -22.02
CA VAL A 142 4.50 -5.80 -23.41
C VAL A 142 5.86 -5.80 -24.11
N GLY A 143 6.01 -6.60 -25.16
CA GLY A 143 7.26 -6.71 -25.91
C GLY A 143 8.41 -7.32 -25.11
N ASP A 144 9.63 -6.81 -25.25
CA ASP A 144 10.82 -7.31 -24.55
C ASP A 144 10.82 -6.88 -23.08
N PRO A 145 10.72 -7.81 -22.11
CA PRO A 145 10.70 -7.47 -20.70
C PRO A 145 11.99 -6.82 -20.19
N THR A 146 13.16 -7.19 -20.72
CA THR A 146 14.44 -6.59 -20.33
C THR A 146 14.44 -5.10 -20.65
N ARG A 147 14.08 -4.76 -21.87
CA ARG A 147 13.96 -3.38 -22.30
C ARG A 147 12.93 -2.60 -21.48
N ARG A 148 11.77 -3.20 -21.15
CA ARG A 148 10.74 -2.56 -20.31
C ARG A 148 11.24 -2.24 -18.91
N PHE A 149 12.08 -3.09 -18.31
CA PHE A 149 12.66 -2.87 -16.98
C PHE A 149 13.83 -1.89 -16.99
N GLU A 150 14.60 -1.83 -18.07
CA GLU A 150 15.63 -0.79 -18.27
C GLU A 150 15.00 0.61 -18.43
N GLU A 151 13.85 0.73 -19.07
CA GLU A 151 13.11 1.98 -19.18
C GLU A 151 12.57 2.48 -17.82
N ASP A 152 11.92 1.63 -17.03
CA ASP A 152 11.51 1.94 -15.65
C ASP A 152 11.60 0.69 -14.78
N ALA A 153 12.61 0.65 -13.94
CA ALA A 153 12.87 -0.45 -13.02
C ALA A 153 11.71 -0.70 -12.04
N LEU A 154 10.84 0.30 -11.78
CA LEU A 154 9.67 0.10 -10.93
C LEU A 154 8.71 -0.94 -11.49
N ARG A 155 8.70 -1.15 -12.81
CA ARG A 155 7.86 -2.16 -13.45
C ARG A 155 8.12 -3.57 -12.90
N MET A 156 9.33 -3.86 -12.39
CA MET A 156 9.64 -5.13 -11.72
C MET A 156 8.83 -5.31 -10.42
N LEU A 157 8.77 -4.28 -9.57
CA LEU A 157 7.97 -4.31 -8.35
C LEU A 157 6.46 -4.32 -8.68
N ARG A 158 6.07 -3.55 -9.70
CA ARG A 158 4.68 -3.54 -10.21
C ARG A 158 4.24 -4.93 -10.70
N ALA A 159 5.13 -5.70 -11.35
CA ALA A 159 4.83 -7.07 -11.76
C ALA A 159 4.43 -7.94 -10.56
N VAL A 160 5.23 -7.92 -9.50
CA VAL A 160 4.93 -8.69 -8.29
C VAL A 160 3.64 -8.19 -7.63
N ARG A 161 3.47 -6.87 -7.54
CA ARG A 161 2.24 -6.27 -6.98
C ARG A 161 0.98 -6.69 -7.76
N PHE A 162 1.00 -6.60 -9.08
CA PHE A 162 -0.16 -7.02 -9.88
C PHE A 162 -0.42 -8.53 -9.76
N ALA A 163 0.64 -9.35 -9.77
CA ALA A 163 0.50 -10.78 -9.50
C ALA A 163 -0.15 -11.05 -8.13
N ALA A 164 0.24 -10.28 -7.11
CA ALA A 164 -0.32 -10.40 -5.76
C ALA A 164 -1.78 -9.94 -5.65
N GLN A 165 -2.13 -8.83 -6.30
CA GLN A 165 -3.48 -8.25 -6.25
C GLN A 165 -4.50 -9.00 -7.13
N LEU A 166 -4.06 -9.51 -8.27
CA LEU A 166 -4.92 -10.19 -9.24
C LEU A 166 -4.97 -11.70 -9.02
N GLY A 167 -4.04 -12.28 -8.27
CA GLY A 167 -3.88 -13.73 -8.13
C GLY A 167 -3.30 -14.37 -9.39
N PHE A 168 -2.48 -13.63 -10.15
CA PHE A 168 -1.89 -14.08 -11.42
C PHE A 168 -0.50 -14.68 -11.21
N THR A 169 -0.06 -15.48 -12.17
CA THR A 169 1.32 -15.96 -12.27
C THR A 169 2.12 -15.03 -13.18
N ILE A 170 3.36 -14.72 -12.81
CA ILE A 170 4.25 -13.96 -13.68
C ILE A 170 4.81 -14.91 -14.74
N GLU A 171 4.74 -14.49 -16.00
CA GLU A 171 5.23 -15.24 -17.14
C GLU A 171 6.75 -15.48 -17.02
N SER A 172 7.22 -16.64 -17.50
CA SER A 172 8.59 -17.13 -17.27
C SER A 172 9.69 -16.20 -17.79
N GLU A 173 9.55 -15.64 -18.99
CA GLU A 173 10.51 -14.70 -19.56
C GLU A 173 10.50 -13.38 -18.82
N THR A 174 9.31 -12.90 -18.41
CA THR A 174 9.13 -11.72 -17.58
C THR A 174 9.81 -11.92 -16.22
N ALA A 175 9.60 -13.09 -15.57
CA ALA A 175 10.25 -13.42 -14.29
C ALA A 175 11.79 -13.52 -14.43
N ALA A 176 12.27 -14.16 -15.48
CA ALA A 176 13.71 -14.25 -15.74
C ALA A 176 14.34 -12.87 -15.98
N ALA A 177 13.63 -11.98 -16.68
CA ALA A 177 14.10 -10.60 -16.89
C ALA A 177 14.12 -9.80 -15.57
N ILE A 178 13.13 -9.98 -14.67
CA ILE A 178 13.16 -9.35 -13.34
C ILE A 178 14.44 -9.72 -12.60
N VAL A 179 14.81 -11.00 -12.58
CA VAL A 179 16.03 -11.46 -11.88
C VAL A 179 17.29 -10.83 -12.51
N ARG A 180 17.35 -10.77 -13.85
CA ARG A 180 18.50 -10.14 -14.53
C ARG A 180 18.61 -8.64 -14.26
N CYS A 181 17.49 -7.95 -14.25
CA CYS A 181 17.42 -6.49 -14.10
C CYS A 181 17.31 -6.03 -12.63
N ALA A 182 17.23 -6.94 -11.66
CA ALA A 182 17.04 -6.63 -10.24
C ALA A 182 18.00 -5.55 -9.68
N PRO A 183 19.29 -5.50 -10.09
CA PRO A 183 20.20 -4.44 -9.64
C PRO A 183 19.72 -3.02 -9.96
N LEU A 184 18.88 -2.84 -10.98
CA LEU A 184 18.31 -1.54 -11.33
C LEU A 184 17.34 -1.02 -10.25
N ALA A 185 16.76 -1.91 -9.43
CA ALA A 185 15.86 -1.51 -8.35
C ALA A 185 16.55 -0.66 -7.27
N GLU A 186 17.88 -0.75 -7.11
CA GLU A 186 18.65 0.06 -6.17
C GLU A 186 18.63 1.56 -6.50
N ARG A 187 18.30 1.93 -7.74
CA ARG A 187 18.19 3.33 -8.20
C ARG A 187 16.80 3.93 -7.98
N LEU A 188 15.83 3.12 -7.57
CA LEU A 188 14.47 3.60 -7.35
C LEU A 188 14.38 4.46 -6.09
N SER A 189 13.56 5.50 -6.14
CA SER A 189 13.28 6.26 -4.94
C SER A 189 12.51 5.43 -3.92
N ALA A 190 12.84 5.61 -2.65
CA ALA A 190 12.23 4.85 -1.55
C ALA A 190 10.70 4.99 -1.50
N GLU A 191 10.17 6.16 -1.84
CA GLU A 191 8.73 6.41 -1.87
C GLU A 191 8.02 5.52 -2.90
N ARG A 192 8.59 5.38 -4.11
CA ARG A 192 8.01 4.52 -5.15
C ARG A 192 8.06 3.04 -4.75
N VAL A 193 9.18 2.60 -4.18
CA VAL A 193 9.34 1.22 -3.69
C VAL A 193 8.36 0.95 -2.55
N SER A 194 8.27 1.86 -1.59
CA SER A 194 7.37 1.80 -0.44
C SER A 194 5.90 1.64 -0.87
N GLU A 195 5.46 2.40 -1.86
CA GLU A 195 4.09 2.33 -2.37
C GLU A 195 3.77 0.95 -2.99
N GLU A 196 4.66 0.41 -3.83
CA GLU A 196 4.48 -0.90 -4.43
C GLU A 196 4.56 -2.03 -3.40
N LEU A 197 5.52 -1.94 -2.46
CA LEU A 197 5.65 -2.89 -1.35
C LEU A 197 4.40 -2.89 -0.46
N GLN A 198 3.92 -1.72 -0.05
CA GLN A 198 2.71 -1.61 0.77
C GLN A 198 1.49 -2.21 0.07
N LYS A 199 1.27 -1.89 -1.22
CA LYS A 199 0.18 -2.45 -2.02
C LYS A 199 0.28 -3.97 -2.15
N THR A 200 1.50 -4.51 -2.27
CA THR A 200 1.75 -5.96 -2.30
C THR A 200 1.46 -6.58 -0.94
N LEU A 201 1.97 -5.98 0.12
CA LEU A 201 1.81 -6.47 1.49
C LEU A 201 0.33 -6.48 1.94
N LEU A 202 -0.48 -5.52 1.47
CA LEU A 202 -1.91 -5.43 1.74
C LEU A 202 -2.78 -6.30 0.82
N SER A 203 -2.18 -6.96 -0.17
CA SER A 203 -2.90 -7.81 -1.12
C SER A 203 -3.29 -9.17 -0.53
N PRO A 204 -4.20 -9.92 -1.20
CA PRO A 204 -4.53 -11.29 -0.80
C PRO A 204 -3.35 -12.27 -0.87
N ARG A 205 -2.30 -11.94 -1.66
CA ARG A 205 -1.10 -12.76 -1.83
C ARG A 205 0.15 -12.01 -1.34
N SER A 206 0.09 -11.52 -0.10
CA SER A 206 1.20 -10.80 0.54
C SER A 206 2.49 -11.62 0.64
N GLU A 207 2.41 -12.97 0.55
CA GLU A 207 3.58 -13.85 0.51
C GLU A 207 4.51 -13.55 -0.68
N LEU A 208 4.03 -12.89 -1.74
CA LEU A 208 4.86 -12.50 -2.87
C LEU A 208 5.89 -11.40 -2.53
N VAL A 209 5.80 -10.77 -1.36
CA VAL A 209 6.90 -9.96 -0.83
C VAL A 209 8.17 -10.80 -0.64
N GLY A 210 8.04 -12.07 -0.22
CA GLY A 210 9.16 -13.03 -0.21
C GLY A 210 9.76 -13.27 -1.58
N GLN A 211 8.96 -13.22 -2.65
CA GLN A 211 9.45 -13.30 -4.03
C GLN A 211 10.24 -12.04 -4.42
N MET A 212 9.78 -10.83 -4.01
CA MET A 212 10.57 -9.60 -4.22
C MET A 212 11.93 -9.69 -3.52
N ALA A 213 11.96 -10.20 -2.29
CA ALA A 213 13.21 -10.40 -1.54
C ALA A 213 14.14 -11.41 -2.24
N ALA A 214 13.62 -12.59 -2.65
CA ALA A 214 14.38 -13.62 -3.36
C ALA A 214 14.97 -13.12 -4.67
N TRP A 215 14.28 -12.26 -5.39
CA TRP A 215 14.75 -11.66 -6.62
C TRP A 215 15.68 -10.45 -6.41
N GLY A 216 15.92 -10.05 -5.16
CA GLY A 216 16.84 -8.97 -4.81
C GLY A 216 16.29 -7.57 -4.99
N LEU A 217 14.97 -7.41 -5.22
CA LEU A 217 14.33 -6.11 -5.45
C LEU A 217 14.28 -5.23 -4.19
N LEU A 218 14.42 -5.83 -3.01
CA LEU A 218 14.29 -5.16 -1.71
C LEU A 218 15.59 -5.17 -0.89
N ARG A 219 16.73 -5.48 -1.53
CA ARG A 219 18.06 -5.49 -0.85
C ARG A 219 18.38 -4.21 -0.10
N PRO A 220 18.14 -3.00 -0.65
CA PRO A 220 18.45 -1.75 0.06
C PRO A 220 17.70 -1.58 1.37
N TYR A 221 16.65 -2.37 1.60
CA TYR A 221 15.78 -2.30 2.76
C TYR A 221 15.95 -3.49 3.73
N GLY A 222 17.00 -4.32 3.53
CA GLY A 222 17.31 -5.44 4.41
C GLY A 222 16.49 -6.71 4.17
N LEU A 223 15.72 -6.80 3.09
CA LEU A 223 15.02 -8.03 2.71
C LEU A 223 15.85 -8.76 1.65
N LEU A 224 16.63 -9.76 2.09
CA LEU A 224 17.69 -10.34 1.27
C LEU A 224 17.34 -11.69 0.65
N GLU A 225 16.38 -12.42 1.22
CA GLU A 225 16.03 -13.79 0.84
C GLU A 225 14.52 -14.05 1.01
N ALA A 226 13.99 -15.10 0.39
CA ALA A 226 12.62 -15.51 0.63
C ALA A 226 12.45 -16.08 2.04
N ARG A 227 11.44 -15.62 2.76
CA ARG A 227 11.00 -16.16 4.05
C ARG A 227 9.49 -16.44 4.02
N PRO A 228 8.98 -17.37 4.86
CA PRO A 228 7.55 -17.70 4.90
C PRO A 228 6.70 -16.49 5.35
N LEU A 229 5.83 -16.01 4.47
CA LEU A 229 4.95 -14.85 4.69
C LEU A 229 3.46 -15.20 4.48
N SER A 230 3.13 -16.45 4.19
CA SER A 230 1.77 -16.85 3.80
C SER A 230 0.70 -16.53 4.86
N TRP A 231 1.08 -16.55 6.15
CA TRP A 231 0.20 -16.21 7.26
C TRP A 231 -0.18 -14.72 7.31
N ILE A 232 0.64 -13.83 6.72
CA ILE A 232 0.37 -12.39 6.72
C ILE A 232 -0.93 -12.07 5.97
N ALA A 233 -1.26 -12.82 4.94
CA ALA A 233 -2.50 -12.61 4.17
C ALA A 233 -3.78 -12.79 5.01
N ALA A 234 -3.72 -13.58 6.08
CA ALA A 234 -4.83 -13.78 7.00
C ALA A 234 -5.03 -12.64 8.01
N LEU A 235 -4.02 -11.79 8.20
CA LEU A 235 -4.13 -10.61 9.06
C LEU A 235 -5.04 -9.54 8.43
N PRO A 236 -5.62 -8.64 9.23
CA PRO A 236 -6.32 -7.47 8.70
C PRO A 236 -5.45 -6.69 7.70
N ALA A 237 -6.07 -6.10 6.67
CA ALA A 237 -5.38 -5.28 5.68
C ALA A 237 -5.09 -3.87 6.24
N GLU A 238 -4.48 -3.82 7.41
CA GLU A 238 -4.05 -2.60 8.11
C GLU A 238 -2.53 -2.46 7.92
N PRO A 239 -2.05 -1.31 7.38
CA PRO A 239 -0.64 -1.15 7.04
C PRO A 239 0.32 -1.43 8.19
N THR A 240 0.06 -0.87 9.38
CA THR A 240 0.96 -1.00 10.54
C THR A 240 1.08 -2.44 10.99
N VAL A 241 -0.04 -3.19 11.02
CA VAL A 241 -0.07 -4.63 11.38
C VAL A 241 0.74 -5.45 10.38
N ARG A 242 0.54 -5.20 9.07
CA ARG A 242 1.25 -5.93 8.02
C ARG A 242 2.75 -5.62 8.01
N PHE A 243 3.16 -4.36 8.28
CA PHE A 243 4.57 -4.00 8.43
C PHE A 243 5.16 -4.55 9.74
N ALA A 244 4.41 -4.63 10.82
CA ALA A 244 4.84 -5.29 12.05
C ALA A 244 5.09 -6.79 11.82
N ALA A 245 4.18 -7.46 11.12
CA ALA A 245 4.33 -8.85 10.72
C ALA A 245 5.55 -9.05 9.80
N LEU A 246 5.75 -8.17 8.82
CA LEU A 246 6.95 -8.18 7.98
C LEU A 246 8.23 -8.05 8.80
N LYS A 247 8.24 -7.14 9.78
CA LYS A 247 9.39 -6.90 10.68
C LYS A 247 9.67 -8.09 11.61
N GLN A 248 8.64 -8.85 12.01
CA GLN A 248 8.86 -10.10 12.76
C GLN A 248 9.56 -11.16 11.92
N VAL A 249 9.23 -11.24 10.62
CA VAL A 249 9.85 -12.19 9.68
C VAL A 249 11.23 -11.72 9.24
N TYR A 250 11.40 -10.42 9.05
CA TYR A 250 12.67 -9.77 8.67
C TYR A 250 13.10 -8.76 9.75
N PRO A 251 13.67 -9.22 10.88
CA PRO A 251 14.11 -8.31 11.95
C PRO A 251 15.14 -7.28 11.49
N GLU A 252 15.91 -7.58 10.46
CA GLU A 252 16.88 -6.72 9.81
C GLU A 252 16.27 -5.66 8.87
N ALA A 253 14.99 -5.78 8.52
CA ALA A 253 14.33 -4.83 7.61
C ALA A 253 14.38 -3.40 8.15
N ASP A 254 14.88 -2.47 7.33
CA ASP A 254 14.91 -1.04 7.67
C ASP A 254 13.65 -0.34 7.13
N LEU A 255 12.62 -0.25 7.98
CA LEU A 255 11.39 0.45 7.63
C LEU A 255 11.59 1.97 7.51
N SER A 256 12.64 2.54 8.13
CA SER A 256 12.92 3.96 8.04
C SER A 256 13.44 4.36 6.66
N ALA A 257 14.23 3.48 6.04
CA ALA A 257 14.72 3.66 4.68
C ALA A 257 13.59 3.66 3.63
N LEU A 258 12.45 3.03 3.92
CA LEU A 258 11.25 3.02 3.06
C LEU A 258 10.49 4.35 3.05
N ARG A 259 10.88 5.33 3.88
CA ARG A 259 10.18 6.63 4.00
C ARG A 259 8.68 6.53 4.22
N LEU A 260 8.24 5.50 4.94
CA LEU A 260 6.86 5.36 5.40
C LEU A 260 6.48 6.49 6.35
N PRO A 261 5.19 6.79 6.57
CA PRO A 261 4.75 7.69 7.62
C PRO A 261 5.36 7.32 8.97
N ARG A 262 5.90 8.31 9.69
CA ARG A 262 6.61 8.11 10.97
C ARG A 262 5.82 7.26 11.97
N ARG A 263 4.49 7.44 12.00
CA ARG A 263 3.60 6.67 12.87
C ARG A 263 3.66 5.18 12.54
N ILE A 264 3.57 4.80 11.24
CA ILE A 264 3.65 3.39 10.82
C ILE A 264 4.99 2.79 11.24
N ILE A 265 6.11 3.50 11.02
CA ILE A 265 7.45 3.01 11.38
C ILE A 265 7.53 2.74 12.88
N GLN A 266 7.12 3.71 13.70
CA GLN A 266 7.22 3.62 15.15
C GLN A 266 6.29 2.54 15.74
N ASP A 267 5.04 2.49 15.28
CA ASP A 267 4.06 1.56 15.79
C ASP A 267 4.36 0.14 15.32
N ALA A 268 4.74 -0.06 14.05
CA ALA A 268 5.16 -1.37 13.55
C ALA A 268 6.39 -1.91 14.29
N ALA A 269 7.40 -1.05 14.53
CA ALA A 269 8.58 -1.43 15.30
C ALA A 269 8.24 -1.82 16.75
N ALA A 270 7.40 -1.03 17.43
CA ALA A 270 7.00 -1.32 18.80
C ALA A 270 6.18 -2.62 18.89
N VAL A 271 5.24 -2.83 17.98
CA VAL A 271 4.35 -4.01 17.96
C VAL A 271 5.08 -5.27 17.50
N SER A 272 6.04 -5.16 16.58
CA SER A 272 6.83 -6.32 16.13
C SER A 272 7.79 -6.86 17.18
N ALA A 273 8.18 -6.03 18.16
CA ALA A 273 9.14 -6.37 19.19
C ALA A 273 8.52 -7.11 20.39
N VAL A 274 7.20 -7.21 20.47
CA VAL A 274 6.53 -7.87 21.60
C VAL A 274 6.26 -9.34 21.31
N GLU A 275 6.35 -10.16 22.36
CA GLU A 275 5.89 -11.53 22.31
C GLU A 275 4.37 -11.62 22.49
N ARG A 276 3.75 -12.66 21.93
CA ARG A 276 2.32 -12.90 22.09
C ARG A 276 1.97 -13.11 23.55
N PRO A 277 1.07 -12.31 24.15
CA PRO A 277 0.64 -12.50 25.54
C PRO A 277 -0.07 -13.84 25.72
N ARG A 278 0.12 -14.47 26.88
CA ARG A 278 -0.40 -15.82 27.15
C ARG A 278 -1.79 -15.83 27.79
N ASP A 279 -2.15 -14.74 28.46
CA ASP A 279 -3.40 -14.61 29.21
C ASP A 279 -3.87 -13.16 29.29
N ARG A 280 -5.05 -12.93 29.88
CA ARG A 280 -5.68 -11.62 30.02
C ARG A 280 -4.79 -10.62 30.76
N LEU A 281 -4.09 -11.05 31.81
CA LEU A 281 -3.21 -10.17 32.59
C LEU A 281 -2.00 -9.72 31.78
N ALA A 282 -1.39 -10.63 31.01
CA ALA A 282 -0.31 -10.32 30.12
C ALA A 282 -0.75 -9.32 29.02
N TRP A 283 -1.99 -9.43 28.51
CA TRP A 283 -2.57 -8.43 27.59
C TRP A 283 -2.75 -7.07 28.27
N LYS A 284 -3.27 -7.02 29.50
CA LYS A 284 -3.42 -5.75 30.26
C LYS A 284 -2.06 -5.09 30.45
N ARG A 285 -1.02 -5.85 30.82
CA ARG A 285 0.37 -5.36 30.97
C ARG A 285 0.92 -4.82 29.65
N LEU A 286 0.69 -5.52 28.55
CA LEU A 286 1.10 -5.06 27.21
C LEU A 286 0.42 -3.73 26.85
N ILE A 287 -0.89 -3.64 27.05
CA ILE A 287 -1.67 -2.43 26.77
C ILE A 287 -1.17 -1.28 27.65
N ALA A 288 -0.91 -1.53 28.93
CA ALA A 288 -0.37 -0.52 29.86
C ALA A 288 1.01 0.01 29.41
N ALA A 289 1.87 -0.87 28.91
CA ALA A 289 3.21 -0.52 28.43
C ALA A 289 3.22 0.22 27.09
N LEU A 290 2.41 -0.23 26.11
CA LEU A 290 2.43 0.31 24.75
C LEU A 290 1.38 1.39 24.50
N GLY A 291 0.35 1.48 25.35
CA GLY A 291 -0.85 2.28 25.12
C GLY A 291 -1.93 1.55 24.34
N LYS A 292 -3.17 2.04 24.46
CA LYS A 292 -4.38 1.39 23.92
C LYS A 292 -4.33 1.15 22.41
N GLU A 293 -3.84 2.13 21.64
CA GLU A 293 -3.77 2.00 20.17
C GLU A 293 -2.80 0.89 19.71
N ARG A 294 -1.59 0.85 20.28
CA ARG A 294 -0.62 -0.21 19.97
C ARG A 294 -1.08 -1.56 20.51
N GLY A 295 -1.81 -1.58 21.62
CA GLY A 295 -2.48 -2.76 22.14
C GLY A 295 -3.46 -3.36 21.11
N ARG A 296 -4.28 -2.52 20.47
CA ARG A 296 -5.16 -2.94 19.37
C ARG A 296 -4.39 -3.52 18.18
N LEU A 297 -3.32 -2.84 17.76
CA LEU A 297 -2.46 -3.33 16.67
C LEU A 297 -1.83 -4.69 17.00
N ALA A 298 -1.38 -4.87 18.24
CA ALA A 298 -0.86 -6.16 18.72
C ALA A 298 -1.97 -7.23 18.73
N GLY A 299 -3.18 -6.90 19.19
CA GLY A 299 -4.34 -7.79 19.12
C GLY A 299 -4.63 -8.27 17.69
N MET A 300 -4.59 -7.36 16.73
CA MET A 300 -4.75 -7.68 15.31
C MET A 300 -3.60 -8.57 14.80
N LEU A 301 -2.36 -8.29 15.19
CA LEU A 301 -1.18 -9.06 14.77
C LEU A 301 -1.22 -10.51 15.28
N PHE A 302 -1.69 -10.70 16.50
CA PHE A 302 -1.74 -12.03 17.13
C PHE A 302 -3.09 -12.76 16.95
N GLY A 303 -4.06 -12.14 16.25
CA GLY A 303 -5.40 -12.71 16.01
C GLY A 303 -6.29 -12.70 17.26
N GLU A 304 -6.07 -11.79 18.19
CA GLU A 304 -6.79 -11.64 19.46
C GLU A 304 -7.42 -10.25 19.62
N ALA A 305 -7.84 -9.65 18.51
CA ALA A 305 -8.44 -8.32 18.50
C ALA A 305 -9.68 -8.22 19.41
N ASP A 306 -10.55 -9.22 19.38
CA ASP A 306 -11.79 -9.24 20.20
C ASP A 306 -11.47 -9.24 21.70
N GLN A 307 -10.47 -10.01 22.14
CA GLN A 307 -10.04 -10.05 23.55
C GLN A 307 -9.46 -8.68 23.97
N VAL A 308 -8.69 -8.03 23.11
CA VAL A 308 -8.16 -6.70 23.40
C VAL A 308 -9.29 -5.66 23.50
N GLU A 309 -10.27 -5.69 22.61
CA GLU A 309 -11.43 -4.78 22.67
C GLU A 309 -12.28 -5.04 23.94
N GLU A 310 -12.44 -6.30 24.35
CA GLU A 310 -13.11 -6.64 25.60
C GLU A 310 -12.37 -6.03 26.82
N ILE A 311 -11.05 -6.15 26.85
CA ILE A 311 -10.23 -5.54 27.93
C ILE A 311 -10.38 -4.00 27.90
N LEU A 312 -10.34 -3.37 26.74
CA LEU A 312 -10.47 -1.92 26.61
C LEU A 312 -11.87 -1.41 26.97
N ALA A 313 -12.91 -2.21 26.75
CA ALA A 313 -14.30 -1.90 27.08
C ALA A 313 -14.66 -2.16 28.54
N SER A 314 -13.86 -2.96 29.28
CA SER A 314 -14.15 -3.32 30.68
C SER A 314 -14.14 -2.13 31.65
N GLY A 315 -13.52 -1.01 31.28
CA GLY A 315 -13.33 0.15 32.17
C GLY A 315 -12.24 -0.07 33.22
N GLU A 316 -11.49 -1.18 33.17
CA GLU A 316 -10.36 -1.42 34.06
C GLU A 316 -9.24 -0.38 33.83
N CYS A 317 -8.48 -0.10 34.87
CA CYS A 317 -7.33 0.81 34.80
C CYS A 317 -6.19 0.16 34.01
N LEU A 318 -5.78 0.81 32.91
CA LEU A 318 -4.74 0.32 32.01
C LEU A 318 -3.60 1.34 31.81
N SER A 319 -3.59 2.41 32.59
CA SER A 319 -2.54 3.44 32.50
C SER A 319 -2.37 4.21 33.81
N LEU A 320 -1.20 4.81 34.01
CA LEU A 320 -0.94 5.68 35.17
C LEU A 320 -1.94 6.82 35.29
N LYS A 321 -2.52 7.28 34.18
CA LYS A 321 -3.51 8.37 34.18
C LYS A 321 -4.89 7.93 34.70
N GLU A 322 -5.16 6.64 34.70
CA GLU A 322 -6.42 6.03 35.13
C GLU A 322 -6.37 5.51 36.55
N LEU A 323 -5.20 5.63 37.23
CA LEU A 323 -5.10 5.36 38.69
C LEU A 323 -5.92 6.37 39.47
N ALA A 324 -6.56 5.89 40.53
CA ALA A 324 -7.30 6.73 41.47
C ALA A 324 -6.41 7.64 42.34
N VAL A 325 -5.10 7.59 42.16
CA VAL A 325 -4.08 8.43 42.80
C VAL A 325 -3.13 9.05 41.78
N THR A 326 -2.49 10.13 42.16
CA THR A 326 -1.50 10.84 41.34
C THR A 326 -0.21 11.05 42.12
N GLY A 327 0.83 11.56 41.50
CA GLY A 327 2.09 11.90 42.21
C GLY A 327 1.94 12.92 43.32
N ALA A 328 0.91 13.76 43.29
CA ALA A 328 0.61 14.73 44.31
C ALA A 328 0.12 14.11 45.64
N ASP A 329 -0.36 12.86 45.56
CA ASP A 329 -0.81 12.13 46.77
C ASP A 329 0.34 11.56 47.60
N PHE A 330 1.60 11.65 47.11
CA PHE A 330 2.83 11.12 47.71
C PHE A 330 3.89 12.21 47.87
N PRO A 331 3.64 13.26 48.69
CA PRO A 331 4.51 14.42 48.80
C PRO A 331 5.89 14.09 49.39
N GLU A 332 6.03 12.97 50.11
CA GLU A 332 7.29 12.48 50.65
C GLU A 332 8.24 11.90 49.58
N ARG A 333 7.75 11.63 48.38
CA ARG A 333 8.53 11.11 47.26
C ARG A 333 8.74 12.19 46.21
N SER A 334 9.83 12.13 45.49
CA SER A 334 10.13 13.11 44.42
C SER A 334 10.79 12.47 43.22
N GLY A 335 10.64 13.12 42.07
CA GLY A 335 11.30 12.71 40.82
C GLY A 335 11.00 11.26 40.39
N ALA A 336 12.05 10.49 40.12
CA ALA A 336 11.94 9.10 39.62
C ALA A 336 11.26 8.16 40.66
N ALA A 337 11.36 8.44 41.98
CA ALA A 337 10.74 7.61 43.01
C ALA A 337 9.20 7.64 42.95
N VAL A 338 8.60 8.79 42.62
CA VAL A 338 7.15 8.89 42.37
C VAL A 338 6.74 8.03 41.19
N GLY A 339 7.47 8.12 40.07
CA GLY A 339 7.17 7.36 38.87
C GLY A 339 7.23 5.84 39.12
N ALA A 340 8.28 5.39 39.78
CA ALA A 340 8.44 3.97 40.12
C ALA A 340 7.32 3.48 41.05
N HIS A 341 6.91 4.31 42.01
CA HIS A 341 5.83 3.99 42.93
C HIS A 341 4.47 3.89 42.23
N LEU A 342 4.13 4.86 41.39
CA LEU A 342 2.90 4.80 40.60
C LEU A 342 2.89 3.59 39.63
N GLN A 343 4.06 3.19 39.09
CA GLN A 343 4.18 2.00 38.27
C GLN A 343 3.92 0.71 39.06
N ALA A 344 4.39 0.64 40.31
CA ALA A 344 4.11 -0.50 41.19
C ALA A 344 2.62 -0.58 41.57
N LEU A 345 1.98 0.56 41.82
CA LEU A 345 0.54 0.63 42.06
C LEU A 345 -0.26 0.24 40.82
N LEU A 346 0.18 0.66 39.63
CA LEU A 346 -0.46 0.22 38.37
C LEU A 346 -0.36 -1.28 38.20
N GLU A 347 0.81 -1.88 38.45
CA GLU A 347 0.98 -3.33 38.34
C GLU A 347 0.04 -4.08 39.28
N HIS A 348 -0.12 -3.63 40.53
CA HIS A 348 -1.09 -4.17 41.49
C HIS A 348 -2.54 -4.07 40.95
N VAL A 349 -2.92 -2.90 40.44
CA VAL A 349 -4.28 -2.67 39.90
C VAL A 349 -4.55 -3.47 38.62
N LEU A 350 -3.54 -3.77 37.82
CA LEU A 350 -3.71 -4.67 36.66
C LEU A 350 -4.08 -6.10 37.10
N GLU A 351 -3.57 -6.55 38.26
CA GLU A 351 -3.92 -7.84 38.86
C GLU A 351 -5.25 -7.77 39.64
N HIS A 352 -5.48 -6.66 40.36
CA HIS A 352 -6.62 -6.45 41.25
C HIS A 352 -7.38 -5.16 40.86
N PRO A 353 -8.18 -5.19 39.80
CA PRO A 353 -8.84 -3.99 39.25
C PRO A 353 -9.79 -3.30 40.26
N GLU A 354 -10.38 -4.07 41.19
CA GLU A 354 -11.25 -3.62 42.26
C GLU A 354 -10.55 -2.69 43.25
N ASP A 355 -9.23 -2.78 43.36
CA ASP A 355 -8.39 -1.98 44.28
C ASP A 355 -8.03 -0.60 43.73
N ASN A 356 -8.46 -0.25 42.50
CA ASN A 356 -8.26 1.10 41.95
C ASN A 356 -9.17 2.14 42.67
N ARG A 357 -8.98 2.24 43.96
CA ARG A 357 -9.66 3.20 44.84
C ARG A 357 -8.60 3.97 45.64
N ARG A 358 -8.78 5.30 45.73
CA ARG A 358 -7.78 6.19 46.37
C ARG A 358 -7.40 5.71 47.76
N GLU A 359 -8.37 5.33 48.60
CA GLU A 359 -8.17 4.87 49.96
C GLU A 359 -7.30 3.60 50.05
N ILE A 360 -7.58 2.63 49.16
CA ILE A 360 -6.83 1.38 49.11
C ILE A 360 -5.40 1.65 48.64
N LEU A 361 -5.24 2.42 47.55
CA LEU A 361 -3.93 2.68 46.96
C LEU A 361 -3.02 3.47 47.91
N LEU A 362 -3.56 4.39 48.73
CA LEU A 362 -2.81 5.09 49.76
C LEU A 362 -2.37 4.15 50.88
N THR A 363 -3.15 3.12 51.20
CA THR A 363 -2.80 2.14 52.25
C THR A 363 -1.69 1.18 51.76
N LEU A 364 -1.75 0.77 50.49
CA LEU A 364 -0.72 -0.07 49.84
C LEU A 364 0.61 0.67 49.66
N ALA A 365 0.57 1.98 49.71
CA ALA A 365 1.72 2.87 49.57
C ALA A 365 2.44 3.14 50.90
N ALA A 366 1.88 2.71 52.04
CA ALA A 366 2.54 2.87 53.34
C ALA A 366 3.85 2.04 53.37
N PRO A 367 4.94 2.61 53.98
CA PRO A 367 6.28 2.01 53.97
C PRO A 367 6.32 0.64 54.64
#